data_16eea10b95afd4f316395d282ca72cde
#
_entry.id   16eea10b95afd4f316395d282ca72cde
#
_cell.length_a   1.000
_cell.length_b   1.000
_cell.length_c   1.000
_cell.angle_alpha   90.00
_cell.angle_beta   90.00
_cell.angle_gamma   90.00
#
_symmetry.space_group_name_H-M   'P 1'
#
loop_
_entity.id
_entity.type
_entity.pdbx_description
1 polymer ?
#
loop_
_entity_poly.entity_id
_entity_poly.type
_entity_poly.pdbx_seq_one_letter_code
_entity_poly.pdbx_strand_id
1 'polypeptide(L)'
;MVSKILCAAPIGFDGKVIEVESDSKQGLPSLQIVGMGNKSIDEAKERVRSAIINSLLEFPSKKITINLAPAEIPKDGTHYDLAIALSILCNSNQLSSKNICNSAFAGELALDGSIRPIRGVINIIEIAKRANIKQIFIPIKNLQQASLISGIKIIPVQSLKELFLHLKGELLISASTQNKSLSKKYSPTIPKNPLDNIIGQEQAKRALIIAAAGRHNLLLNGPPGSGKTLLAKSLLDLLPPLSPEEIINVTKIYSLAGELVDDIIYKRPFRSPHHTASRTSLIGGGTRPKPGEISLAHNGVLFLDEMPEYSRSSLESLRQPMEDKTVVISRAGYRAKYPADFMLIATMNPCPCGFFGDNNYECSCNNNQISKYQNKISGPLLDRIDMVVNVTRVPTNRLIQKNHNGNSLPQYRSAIDIINTAIHNQKNRYQNSYKFNISLSQHDIKYNINLTDAAKNLLDMASEKLNLSARSYFKIVKISRTIADLDNNSDILPSHISEALQYRQSIK
;
A
#
# COMPACT_ATOMS: atom_id res chain seq x y z
N MET A 1 6.16 -38.80 -22.65
CA MET A 1 6.99 -37.60 -22.91
C MET A 1 6.55 -36.53 -21.93
N VAL A 2 7.47 -35.96 -21.14
CA VAL A 2 7.08 -34.95 -20.14
C VAL A 2 6.99 -33.59 -20.81
N SER A 3 5.85 -32.93 -20.71
CA SER A 3 5.68 -31.54 -21.14
C SER A 3 5.92 -30.59 -19.97
N LYS A 4 6.48 -29.40 -20.23
CA LYS A 4 6.73 -28.36 -19.22
C LYS A 4 6.14 -27.05 -19.67
N ILE A 5 5.29 -26.46 -18.82
CA ILE A 5 4.66 -25.15 -19.01
C ILE A 5 5.04 -24.25 -17.85
N LEU A 6 5.39 -22.98 -18.12
CA LEU A 6 5.74 -22.03 -17.09
C LEU A 6 4.51 -21.25 -16.63
N CYS A 7 4.38 -21.13 -15.30
CA CYS A 7 3.47 -20.24 -14.61
C CYS A 7 4.22 -19.48 -13.50
N ALA A 8 3.56 -18.65 -12.74
CA ALA A 8 4.17 -17.97 -11.60
C ALA A 8 3.24 -18.03 -10.37
N ALA A 9 3.83 -18.21 -9.19
CA ALA A 9 3.15 -18.23 -7.91
C ALA A 9 3.49 -16.98 -7.10
N PRO A 10 2.52 -16.09 -6.83
CA PRO A 10 2.70 -15.02 -5.86
C PRO A 10 2.88 -15.60 -4.45
N ILE A 11 3.91 -15.12 -3.73
CA ILE A 11 4.19 -15.47 -2.33
C ILE A 11 4.36 -14.15 -1.57
N GLY A 12 3.30 -13.68 -0.93
CA GLY A 12 3.28 -12.33 -0.40
C GLY A 12 3.42 -11.30 -1.52
N PHE A 13 4.30 -10.31 -1.35
CA PHE A 13 4.54 -9.27 -2.35
C PHE A 13 5.48 -9.72 -3.49
N ASP A 14 6.20 -10.81 -3.31
CA ASP A 14 7.08 -11.44 -4.30
C ASP A 14 6.49 -12.75 -4.82
N GLY A 15 7.32 -13.64 -5.33
CA GLY A 15 6.92 -14.98 -5.78
C GLY A 15 8.01 -15.70 -6.55
N LYS A 16 7.64 -16.85 -7.10
CA LYS A 16 8.56 -17.70 -7.88
C LYS A 16 7.89 -18.26 -9.13
N VAL A 17 8.69 -18.59 -10.12
CA VAL A 17 8.24 -19.34 -11.29
C VAL A 17 7.88 -20.76 -10.86
N ILE A 18 6.80 -21.28 -11.40
CA ILE A 18 6.31 -22.64 -11.23
C ILE A 18 6.36 -23.35 -12.57
N GLU A 19 6.97 -24.50 -12.60
CA GLU A 19 6.95 -25.43 -13.74
C GLU A 19 5.78 -26.38 -13.57
N VAL A 20 4.86 -26.38 -14.51
CA VAL A 20 3.74 -27.31 -14.61
C VAL A 20 4.17 -28.43 -15.53
N GLU A 21 4.47 -29.58 -14.97
CA GLU A 21 4.93 -30.76 -15.71
C GLU A 21 3.77 -31.76 -15.84
N SER A 22 3.57 -32.33 -17.01
CA SER A 22 2.61 -33.42 -17.18
C SER A 22 3.26 -34.67 -17.78
N ASP A 23 2.89 -35.82 -17.22
CA ASP A 23 3.24 -37.15 -17.71
C ASP A 23 1.97 -37.98 -17.90
N SER A 24 1.92 -38.75 -19.00
CA SER A 24 0.80 -39.62 -19.30
C SER A 24 1.24 -41.07 -19.49
N LYS A 25 0.53 -41.98 -18.84
CA LYS A 25 0.76 -43.44 -18.93
C LYS A 25 -0.50 -44.15 -19.35
N GLN A 26 -0.35 -45.31 -20.00
CA GLN A 26 -1.48 -46.21 -20.25
C GLN A 26 -2.06 -46.67 -18.91
N GLY A 27 -3.39 -46.72 -18.81
CA GLY A 27 -4.11 -47.12 -17.64
C GLY A 27 -5.53 -46.55 -17.57
N LEU A 28 -6.24 -46.81 -16.49
CA LEU A 28 -7.57 -46.24 -16.26
C LEU A 28 -7.50 -44.71 -16.28
N PRO A 29 -8.39 -44.05 -17.06
CA PRO A 29 -8.39 -42.59 -17.17
C PRO A 29 -8.50 -41.89 -15.82
N SER A 30 -7.49 -41.16 -15.45
CA SER A 30 -7.48 -40.39 -14.18
C SER A 30 -6.57 -39.16 -14.31
N LEU A 31 -6.93 -38.10 -13.60
CA LEU A 31 -6.11 -36.89 -13.51
C LEU A 31 -5.68 -36.68 -12.04
N GLN A 32 -4.38 -36.73 -11.80
CA GLN A 32 -3.79 -36.53 -10.48
C GLN A 32 -2.87 -35.31 -10.53
N ILE A 33 -2.99 -34.40 -9.53
CA ILE A 33 -2.12 -33.25 -9.36
C ILE A 33 -1.31 -33.42 -8.09
N VAL A 34 0.01 -33.25 -8.18
CA VAL A 34 0.97 -33.35 -7.08
C VAL A 34 1.78 -32.05 -6.97
N GLY A 35 2.42 -31.78 -5.82
CA GLY A 35 3.25 -30.60 -5.62
C GLY A 35 2.67 -29.57 -4.64
N MET A 36 2.14 -30.00 -3.47
CA MET A 36 1.59 -29.15 -2.40
C MET A 36 0.46 -28.20 -2.88
N GLY A 37 -0.40 -28.68 -3.74
CA GLY A 37 -1.63 -28.00 -4.12
C GLY A 37 -2.63 -27.95 -2.97
N ASN A 38 -3.39 -26.87 -2.90
CA ASN A 38 -4.51 -26.74 -1.97
C ASN A 38 -5.82 -27.28 -2.59
N LYS A 39 -6.92 -27.18 -1.83
CA LYS A 39 -8.25 -27.62 -2.28
C LYS A 39 -8.68 -26.98 -3.63
N SER A 40 -8.33 -25.72 -3.90
CA SER A 40 -8.65 -25.07 -5.19
C SER A 40 -7.93 -25.70 -6.38
N ILE A 41 -6.75 -26.29 -6.16
CA ILE A 41 -5.99 -27.01 -7.20
C ILE A 41 -6.56 -28.41 -7.39
N ASP A 42 -7.09 -29.05 -6.35
CA ASP A 42 -7.83 -30.30 -6.52
C ASP A 42 -9.11 -30.11 -7.34
N GLU A 43 -9.82 -29.00 -7.13
CA GLU A 43 -11.00 -28.62 -7.92
C GLU A 43 -10.64 -28.25 -9.37
N ALA A 44 -9.40 -27.85 -9.64
CA ALA A 44 -8.93 -27.54 -11.01
C ALA A 44 -9.06 -28.74 -11.96
N LYS A 45 -9.01 -29.98 -11.44
CA LYS A 45 -9.15 -31.20 -12.24
C LYS A 45 -10.43 -31.18 -13.06
N GLU A 46 -11.56 -30.89 -12.42
CA GLU A 46 -12.87 -30.85 -13.07
C GLU A 46 -13.02 -29.64 -13.98
N ARG A 47 -12.53 -28.47 -13.56
CA ARG A 47 -12.56 -27.26 -14.39
C ARG A 47 -11.76 -27.43 -15.69
N VAL A 48 -10.53 -27.92 -15.59
CA VAL A 48 -9.64 -28.14 -16.71
C VAL A 48 -10.21 -29.18 -17.68
N ARG A 49 -10.70 -30.31 -17.17
CA ARG A 49 -11.31 -31.36 -17.98
C ARG A 49 -12.50 -30.84 -18.77
N SER A 50 -13.44 -30.18 -18.09
CA SER A 50 -14.64 -29.62 -18.72
C SER A 50 -14.29 -28.54 -19.74
N ALA A 51 -13.34 -27.64 -19.39
CA ALA A 51 -12.91 -26.57 -20.29
C ALA A 51 -12.27 -27.10 -21.58
N ILE A 52 -11.45 -28.15 -21.53
CA ILE A 52 -10.85 -28.78 -22.70
C ILE A 52 -11.96 -29.37 -23.60
N ILE A 53 -12.88 -30.15 -23.04
CA ILE A 53 -13.95 -30.79 -23.80
C ILE A 53 -14.89 -29.73 -24.43
N ASN A 54 -15.31 -28.74 -23.66
CA ASN A 54 -16.21 -27.69 -24.13
C ASN A 54 -15.54 -26.71 -25.11
N SER A 55 -14.22 -26.68 -25.16
CA SER A 55 -13.44 -25.97 -26.17
C SER A 55 -13.31 -26.75 -27.48
N LEU A 56 -13.96 -27.90 -27.61
CA LEU A 56 -13.89 -28.85 -28.76
C LEU A 56 -12.47 -29.40 -28.96
N LEU A 57 -11.75 -29.60 -27.84
CA LEU A 57 -10.42 -30.22 -27.81
C LEU A 57 -10.51 -31.62 -27.21
N GLU A 58 -9.59 -32.50 -27.58
CA GLU A 58 -9.60 -33.88 -27.09
C GLU A 58 -8.97 -33.97 -25.67
N PHE A 59 -9.71 -34.55 -24.73
CA PHE A 59 -9.15 -34.92 -23.42
C PHE A 59 -8.64 -36.35 -23.45
N PRO A 60 -7.33 -36.63 -23.22
CA PRO A 60 -6.76 -37.95 -23.40
C PRO A 60 -7.31 -38.99 -22.40
N SER A 61 -7.70 -40.15 -22.96
CA SER A 61 -8.19 -41.30 -22.16
C SER A 61 -7.02 -42.11 -21.57
N LYS A 62 -6.16 -41.46 -20.76
CA LYS A 62 -4.96 -42.02 -20.15
C LYS A 62 -4.89 -41.62 -18.66
N LYS A 63 -4.01 -42.29 -17.90
CA LYS A 63 -3.65 -41.81 -16.56
C LYS A 63 -2.68 -40.65 -16.68
N ILE A 64 -3.11 -39.45 -16.25
CA ILE A 64 -2.32 -38.20 -16.34
C ILE A 64 -1.89 -37.79 -14.93
N THR A 65 -0.61 -37.51 -14.76
CA THR A 65 -0.05 -36.93 -13.55
C THR A 65 0.51 -35.55 -13.85
N ILE A 66 0.03 -34.53 -13.12
CA ILE A 66 0.54 -33.16 -13.17
C ILE A 66 1.39 -32.90 -11.95
N ASN A 67 2.61 -32.43 -12.14
CA ASN A 67 3.48 -31.99 -11.06
C ASN A 67 3.66 -30.48 -11.10
N LEU A 68 3.42 -29.80 -9.98
CA LEU A 68 3.67 -28.36 -9.83
C LEU A 68 5.00 -28.17 -9.09
N ALA A 69 6.08 -27.95 -9.83
CA ALA A 69 7.44 -27.83 -9.31
C ALA A 69 7.80 -26.35 -9.03
N PRO A 70 8.61 -26.05 -7.99
CA PRO A 70 9.15 -26.97 -6.97
C PRO A 70 8.13 -27.34 -5.89
N ALA A 71 8.20 -28.55 -5.36
CA ALA A 71 7.23 -29.08 -4.39
C ALA A 71 7.21 -28.31 -3.04
N GLU A 72 8.32 -27.67 -2.66
CA GLU A 72 8.47 -26.95 -1.39
C GLU A 72 7.61 -25.69 -1.27
N ILE A 73 7.10 -25.18 -2.38
CA ILE A 73 6.32 -23.95 -2.43
C ILE A 73 4.83 -24.29 -2.34
N PRO A 74 4.08 -23.73 -1.37
CA PRO A 74 2.64 -23.87 -1.35
C PRO A 74 2.04 -23.20 -2.60
N LYS A 75 1.21 -23.93 -3.36
CA LYS A 75 0.49 -23.42 -4.51
C LYS A 75 -0.94 -23.11 -4.10
N ASP A 76 -1.32 -21.86 -4.29
CA ASP A 76 -2.66 -21.39 -3.96
C ASP A 76 -3.24 -20.56 -5.12
N GLY A 77 -4.52 -20.77 -5.38
CA GLY A 77 -5.24 -20.04 -6.41
C GLY A 77 -5.55 -20.86 -7.65
N THR A 78 -6.37 -20.27 -8.51
CA THR A 78 -6.93 -20.90 -9.72
C THR A 78 -6.15 -20.52 -10.98
N HIS A 79 -5.16 -19.65 -10.88
CA HIS A 79 -4.39 -19.13 -12.00
C HIS A 79 -3.50 -20.16 -12.70
N TYR A 80 -3.37 -21.36 -12.14
CA TYR A 80 -2.66 -22.48 -12.74
C TYR A 80 -3.49 -23.25 -13.79
N ASP A 81 -4.83 -23.09 -13.77
CA ASP A 81 -5.74 -23.89 -14.61
C ASP A 81 -5.33 -23.85 -16.08
N LEU A 82 -4.98 -22.64 -16.59
CA LEU A 82 -4.55 -22.45 -17.98
C LEU A 82 -3.25 -23.21 -18.29
N ALA A 83 -2.26 -23.13 -17.40
CA ALA A 83 -0.98 -23.84 -17.58
C ALA A 83 -1.16 -25.36 -17.48
N ILE A 84 -2.05 -25.83 -16.59
CA ILE A 84 -2.40 -27.26 -16.47
C ILE A 84 -3.06 -27.75 -17.77
N ALA A 85 -4.05 -27.03 -18.30
CA ALA A 85 -4.71 -27.38 -19.56
C ALA A 85 -3.72 -27.50 -20.71
N LEU A 86 -2.86 -26.50 -20.89
CA LEU A 86 -1.84 -26.52 -21.93
C LEU A 86 -0.84 -27.65 -21.76
N SER A 87 -0.46 -28.00 -20.52
CA SER A 87 0.45 -29.12 -20.30
C SER A 87 -0.15 -30.45 -20.72
N ILE A 88 -1.47 -30.65 -20.54
CA ILE A 88 -2.22 -31.82 -21.01
C ILE A 88 -2.29 -31.86 -22.54
N LEU A 89 -2.59 -30.72 -23.19
CA LEU A 89 -2.67 -30.61 -24.64
C LEU A 89 -1.31 -30.84 -25.33
N CYS A 90 -0.22 -30.41 -24.73
CA CYS A 90 1.12 -30.71 -25.19
C CYS A 90 1.48 -32.20 -25.03
N ASN A 91 1.14 -32.76 -23.86
CA ASN A 91 1.41 -34.17 -23.58
C ASN A 91 0.63 -35.13 -24.50
N SER A 92 -0.56 -34.71 -24.97
CA SER A 92 -1.38 -35.46 -25.97
C SER A 92 -0.99 -35.18 -27.43
N ASN A 93 0.10 -34.44 -27.68
CA ASN A 93 0.59 -34.04 -28.98
C ASN A 93 -0.39 -33.16 -29.82
N GLN A 94 -1.40 -32.57 -29.19
CA GLN A 94 -2.29 -31.60 -29.87
C GLN A 94 -1.61 -30.22 -30.05
N LEU A 95 -0.65 -29.89 -29.17
CA LEU A 95 0.22 -28.71 -29.30
C LEU A 95 1.69 -29.09 -29.29
N SER A 96 2.48 -28.37 -30.07
CA SER A 96 3.94 -28.53 -30.05
C SER A 96 4.58 -27.74 -28.90
N SER A 97 5.49 -28.36 -28.16
CA SER A 97 6.26 -27.68 -27.10
C SER A 97 7.11 -26.51 -27.63
N LYS A 98 7.44 -26.50 -28.92
CA LYS A 98 8.17 -25.39 -29.58
C LYS A 98 7.35 -24.10 -29.58
N ASN A 99 6.03 -24.17 -29.68
CA ASN A 99 5.14 -23.02 -29.79
C ASN A 99 4.92 -22.29 -28.45
N ILE A 100 5.29 -22.92 -27.34
CA ILE A 100 5.13 -22.41 -25.98
C ILE A 100 6.46 -22.05 -25.30
N CYS A 101 7.57 -22.23 -26.03
CA CYS A 101 8.91 -21.95 -25.50
C CYS A 101 9.04 -20.48 -25.05
N ASN A 102 9.72 -20.23 -23.90
CA ASN A 102 9.89 -18.90 -23.31
C ASN A 102 8.59 -18.11 -23.06
N SER A 103 7.48 -18.82 -22.83
CA SER A 103 6.17 -18.25 -22.54
C SER A 103 5.69 -18.67 -21.14
N ALA A 104 5.02 -17.76 -20.42
CA ALA A 104 4.30 -18.07 -19.19
C ALA A 104 2.79 -17.96 -19.43
N PHE A 105 2.02 -18.73 -18.67
CA PHE A 105 0.57 -18.79 -18.80
C PHE A 105 -0.08 -18.69 -17.43
N ALA A 106 -1.04 -17.77 -17.29
CA ALA A 106 -1.78 -17.60 -16.05
C ALA A 106 -3.24 -17.25 -16.35
N GLY A 107 -4.17 -18.01 -15.77
CA GLY A 107 -5.60 -17.79 -15.96
C GLY A 107 -6.43 -18.86 -15.27
N GLU A 108 -7.59 -18.50 -14.78
CA GLU A 108 -8.60 -19.43 -14.27
C GLU A 108 -9.49 -19.87 -15.42
N LEU A 109 -9.76 -21.15 -15.54
CA LEU A 109 -10.67 -21.69 -16.55
C LEU A 109 -12.08 -21.81 -15.98
N ALA A 110 -13.06 -21.32 -16.70
CA ALA A 110 -14.45 -21.68 -16.52
C ALA A 110 -14.78 -22.99 -17.25
N LEU A 111 -15.88 -23.63 -16.88
CA LEU A 111 -16.28 -24.93 -17.45
C LEU A 111 -16.55 -24.87 -18.95
N ASP A 112 -16.96 -23.70 -19.46
CA ASP A 112 -17.21 -23.43 -20.88
C ASP A 112 -15.95 -23.15 -21.70
N GLY A 113 -14.77 -23.17 -21.06
CA GLY A 113 -13.48 -22.85 -21.69
C GLY A 113 -13.15 -21.36 -21.74
N SER A 114 -14.00 -20.46 -21.21
CA SER A 114 -13.67 -19.06 -21.06
C SER A 114 -12.62 -18.85 -19.96
N ILE A 115 -11.81 -17.77 -20.09
CA ILE A 115 -10.73 -17.47 -19.14
C ILE A 115 -11.16 -16.33 -18.24
N ARG A 116 -11.24 -16.62 -16.94
CA ARG A 116 -11.63 -15.69 -15.90
C ARG A 116 -10.45 -14.86 -15.37
N PRO A 117 -10.70 -13.64 -14.85
CA PRO A 117 -9.66 -12.81 -14.27
C PRO A 117 -9.06 -13.45 -13.02
N ILE A 118 -7.78 -13.19 -12.81
CA ILE A 118 -6.99 -13.72 -11.69
C ILE A 118 -6.51 -12.60 -10.77
N ARG A 119 -6.25 -12.94 -9.52
CA ARG A 119 -5.65 -12.03 -8.54
C ARG A 119 -4.14 -12.03 -8.66
N GLY A 120 -3.51 -10.87 -8.33
CA GLY A 120 -2.06 -10.77 -8.31
C GLY A 120 -1.41 -10.84 -9.69
N VAL A 121 -2.11 -10.47 -10.77
CA VAL A 121 -1.57 -10.50 -12.14
C VAL A 121 -0.28 -9.70 -12.28
N ILE A 122 -0.17 -8.54 -11.60
CA ILE A 122 1.04 -7.72 -11.59
C ILE A 122 2.23 -8.51 -11.04
N ASN A 123 2.05 -9.23 -9.93
CA ASN A 123 3.10 -10.09 -9.36
C ASN A 123 3.54 -11.17 -10.32
N ILE A 124 2.56 -11.84 -10.93
CA ILE A 124 2.80 -12.93 -11.90
C ILE A 124 3.64 -12.41 -13.06
N ILE A 125 3.31 -11.24 -13.61
CA ILE A 125 4.05 -10.63 -14.72
C ILE A 125 5.46 -10.19 -14.28
N GLU A 126 5.62 -9.59 -13.10
CA GLU A 126 6.95 -9.22 -12.58
C GLU A 126 7.85 -10.43 -12.35
N ILE A 127 7.29 -11.54 -11.84
CA ILE A 127 8.04 -12.80 -11.66
C ILE A 127 8.49 -13.34 -13.02
N ALA A 128 7.59 -13.38 -14.00
CA ALA A 128 7.91 -13.82 -15.37
C ALA A 128 9.00 -12.94 -15.99
N LYS A 129 8.90 -11.62 -15.84
CA LYS A 129 9.91 -10.66 -16.32
C LYS A 129 11.28 -10.89 -15.66
N ARG A 130 11.33 -11.05 -14.31
CA ARG A 130 12.60 -11.33 -13.58
C ARG A 130 13.23 -12.65 -14.00
N ALA A 131 12.42 -13.62 -14.43
CA ALA A 131 12.88 -14.91 -14.98
C ALA A 131 13.26 -14.85 -16.45
N ASN A 132 13.36 -13.65 -17.06
CA ASN A 132 13.67 -13.45 -18.46
C ASN A 132 12.71 -14.16 -19.45
N ILE A 133 11.46 -14.38 -19.05
CA ILE A 133 10.41 -14.92 -19.92
C ILE A 133 10.02 -13.82 -20.91
N LYS A 134 9.95 -14.16 -22.21
CA LYS A 134 9.75 -13.18 -23.29
C LYS A 134 8.30 -12.72 -23.41
N GLN A 135 7.35 -13.61 -23.15
CA GLN A 135 5.92 -13.32 -23.28
C GLN A 135 5.08 -14.03 -22.22
N ILE A 136 3.96 -13.41 -21.89
CA ILE A 136 3.01 -13.96 -20.92
C ILE A 136 1.58 -13.85 -21.46
N PHE A 137 0.81 -14.92 -21.30
CA PHE A 137 -0.60 -15.01 -21.65
C PHE A 137 -1.44 -14.86 -20.38
N ILE A 138 -2.36 -13.90 -20.39
CA ILE A 138 -3.19 -13.54 -19.23
C ILE A 138 -4.64 -13.31 -19.65
N PRO A 139 -5.60 -13.38 -18.72
CA PRO A 139 -6.99 -13.05 -19.02
C PRO A 139 -7.14 -11.60 -19.51
N ILE A 140 -7.96 -11.40 -20.55
CA ILE A 140 -8.19 -10.06 -21.15
C ILE A 140 -8.68 -9.05 -20.13
N LYS A 141 -9.49 -9.48 -19.15
CA LYS A 141 -9.99 -8.61 -18.08
C LYS A 141 -8.88 -8.06 -17.16
N ASN A 142 -7.73 -8.73 -17.07
CA ASN A 142 -6.57 -8.25 -16.32
C ASN A 142 -5.65 -7.30 -17.12
N LEU A 143 -5.99 -7.00 -18.38
CA LEU A 143 -5.12 -6.26 -19.28
C LEU A 143 -4.76 -4.87 -18.77
N GLN A 144 -5.70 -4.17 -18.12
CA GLN A 144 -5.44 -2.83 -17.56
C GLN A 144 -4.33 -2.86 -16.52
N GLN A 145 -4.41 -3.76 -15.54
CA GLN A 145 -3.36 -3.94 -14.53
C GLN A 145 -2.03 -4.40 -15.15
N ALA A 146 -2.11 -5.33 -16.09
CA ALA A 146 -0.94 -5.86 -16.78
C ALA A 146 -0.16 -4.79 -17.56
N SER A 147 -0.87 -3.83 -18.16
CA SER A 147 -0.26 -2.73 -18.92
C SER A 147 0.63 -1.79 -18.10
N LEU A 148 0.55 -1.87 -16.77
CA LEU A 148 1.45 -1.15 -15.86
C LEU A 148 2.89 -1.66 -15.94
N ILE A 149 3.10 -2.91 -16.32
CA ILE A 149 4.43 -3.52 -16.36
C ILE A 149 4.99 -3.49 -17.79
N SER A 150 6.16 -2.87 -17.92
CA SER A 150 6.90 -2.79 -19.18
C SER A 150 8.00 -3.85 -19.29
N GLY A 151 8.46 -4.15 -20.51
CA GLY A 151 9.62 -5.00 -20.76
C GLY A 151 9.32 -6.50 -20.86
N ILE A 152 8.06 -6.89 -20.98
CA ILE A 152 7.61 -8.24 -21.32
C ILE A 152 6.42 -8.13 -22.30
N LYS A 153 6.32 -9.05 -23.27
CA LYS A 153 5.21 -9.08 -24.22
C LYS A 153 3.98 -9.68 -23.55
N ILE A 154 2.90 -8.90 -23.44
CA ILE A 154 1.65 -9.30 -22.78
C ILE A 154 0.62 -9.65 -23.87
N ILE A 155 0.07 -10.86 -23.82
CA ILE A 155 -0.91 -11.35 -24.77
C ILE A 155 -2.21 -11.64 -24.01
N PRO A 156 -3.26 -10.81 -24.21
CA PRO A 156 -4.56 -11.02 -23.58
C PRO A 156 -5.33 -12.15 -24.26
N VAL A 157 -5.92 -13.04 -23.48
CA VAL A 157 -6.70 -14.18 -23.98
C VAL A 157 -8.09 -14.22 -23.36
N GLN A 158 -9.10 -14.64 -24.16
CA GLN A 158 -10.49 -14.72 -23.72
C GLN A 158 -10.95 -16.16 -23.46
N SER A 159 -10.43 -17.11 -24.22
CA SER A 159 -10.81 -18.52 -24.10
C SER A 159 -9.65 -19.47 -24.39
N LEU A 160 -9.76 -20.70 -23.89
CA LEU A 160 -8.80 -21.76 -24.16
C LEU A 160 -8.71 -22.09 -25.65
N LYS A 161 -9.85 -22.07 -26.36
CA LYS A 161 -9.91 -22.31 -27.82
C LYS A 161 -9.14 -21.25 -28.60
N GLU A 162 -9.34 -19.97 -28.26
CA GLU A 162 -8.62 -18.84 -28.88
C GLU A 162 -7.11 -18.98 -28.68
N LEU A 163 -6.68 -19.27 -27.44
CA LEU A 163 -5.27 -19.49 -27.14
C LEU A 163 -4.69 -20.69 -27.91
N PHE A 164 -5.43 -21.79 -27.99
CA PHE A 164 -5.01 -22.98 -28.72
C PHE A 164 -4.77 -22.69 -30.20
N LEU A 165 -5.70 -21.98 -30.87
CA LEU A 165 -5.57 -21.57 -32.25
C LEU A 165 -4.39 -20.60 -32.45
N HIS A 166 -4.19 -19.70 -31.50
CA HIS A 166 -3.03 -18.79 -31.54
C HIS A 166 -1.71 -19.55 -31.47
N LEU A 167 -1.59 -20.50 -30.56
CA LEU A 167 -0.39 -21.32 -30.41
C LEU A 167 -0.13 -22.25 -31.56
N LYS A 168 -1.17 -22.64 -32.32
CA LYS A 168 -1.02 -23.35 -33.60
C LYS A 168 -0.63 -22.46 -34.79
N GLY A 169 -0.79 -21.14 -34.64
CA GLY A 169 -0.57 -20.18 -35.72
C GLY A 169 -1.77 -20.00 -36.65
N GLU A 170 -2.94 -20.58 -36.32
CA GLU A 170 -4.18 -20.48 -37.10
C GLU A 170 -4.92 -19.15 -36.84
N LEU A 171 -4.74 -18.55 -35.65
CA LEU A 171 -5.28 -17.25 -35.23
C LEU A 171 -4.18 -16.45 -34.54
N LEU A 172 -3.99 -15.19 -34.95
CA LEU A 172 -3.00 -14.32 -34.28
C LEU A 172 -3.68 -13.36 -33.31
N ILE A 173 -3.41 -13.53 -32.02
CA ILE A 173 -3.81 -12.57 -31.00
C ILE A 173 -2.75 -11.46 -30.93
N SER A 174 -3.17 -10.22 -31.11
CA SER A 174 -2.26 -9.07 -30.98
C SER A 174 -1.76 -8.90 -29.57
N ALA A 175 -0.44 -8.74 -29.42
CA ALA A 175 0.11 -8.34 -28.14
C ALA A 175 -0.39 -6.94 -27.78
N SER A 176 -0.63 -6.72 -26.49
CA SER A 176 -0.96 -5.38 -26.01
C SER A 176 0.19 -4.43 -26.30
N THR A 177 -0.08 -3.37 -27.04
CA THR A 177 0.80 -2.23 -27.13
C THR A 177 0.73 -1.48 -25.81
N GLN A 178 1.87 -1.36 -25.14
CA GLN A 178 1.96 -0.62 -23.87
C GLN A 178 1.41 0.79 -24.07
N ASN A 179 0.33 1.09 -23.37
CA ASN A 179 -0.20 2.45 -23.36
C ASN A 179 0.77 3.35 -22.60
N LYS A 180 1.64 4.07 -23.31
CA LYS A 180 2.49 5.16 -22.77
C LYS A 180 1.68 6.31 -22.16
N SER A 181 0.35 6.23 -22.17
CA SER A 181 -0.56 7.30 -21.75
C SER A 181 -1.10 7.17 -20.31
N LEU A 182 -0.45 6.41 -19.42
CA LEU A 182 -0.85 6.37 -18.00
C LEU A 182 -0.88 7.76 -17.37
N SER A 183 0.00 8.67 -17.82
CA SER A 183 0.04 10.06 -17.34
C SER A 183 -1.11 10.94 -17.88
N LYS A 184 -1.74 10.58 -19.01
CA LYS A 184 -2.78 11.42 -19.64
C LYS A 184 -4.22 11.12 -19.18
N LYS A 185 -4.49 9.97 -18.56
CA LYS A 185 -5.84 9.63 -18.07
C LYS A 185 -6.15 10.14 -16.66
N TYR A 186 -5.16 10.57 -15.91
CA TYR A 186 -5.37 11.15 -14.60
C TYR A 186 -5.28 12.68 -14.67
N SER A 187 -6.37 13.33 -15.04
CA SER A 187 -6.59 14.70 -14.63
C SER A 187 -6.95 14.65 -13.15
N PRO A 188 -6.16 15.24 -12.23
CA PRO A 188 -6.55 15.31 -10.85
C PRO A 188 -7.90 16.04 -10.82
N THR A 189 -8.96 15.33 -10.45
CA THR A 189 -10.20 16.00 -10.05
C THR A 189 -9.81 16.94 -8.94
N ILE A 190 -9.92 18.25 -9.19
CA ILE A 190 -9.65 19.29 -8.18
C ILE A 190 -10.46 18.86 -6.96
N PRO A 191 -9.83 18.53 -5.83
CA PRO A 191 -10.56 18.20 -4.63
C PRO A 191 -11.50 19.35 -4.32
N LYS A 192 -12.66 19.09 -3.80
CA LYS A 192 -13.52 20.14 -3.26
C LYS A 192 -12.86 20.70 -2.02
N ASN A 193 -11.85 21.52 -2.16
CA ASN A 193 -11.04 22.26 -1.20
C ASN A 193 -11.41 22.01 0.29
N PRO A 194 -11.15 20.83 0.85
CA PRO A 194 -11.60 20.53 2.21
C PRO A 194 -10.91 21.39 3.25
N LEU A 195 -9.69 21.87 2.97
CA LEU A 195 -8.97 22.77 3.87
C LEU A 195 -9.69 24.14 3.96
N ASP A 196 -10.25 24.64 2.87
CA ASP A 196 -11.02 25.89 2.81
C ASP A 196 -12.35 25.77 3.56
N ASN A 197 -12.88 24.57 3.71
CA ASN A 197 -14.11 24.30 4.45
C ASN A 197 -13.88 24.24 5.97
N ILE A 198 -12.65 24.20 6.43
CA ILE A 198 -12.30 24.16 7.85
C ILE A 198 -12.16 25.57 8.36
N ILE A 199 -13.06 25.99 9.25
CA ILE A 199 -13.08 27.33 9.84
C ILE A 199 -12.12 27.35 11.04
N GLY A 200 -11.23 28.35 11.09
CA GLY A 200 -10.22 28.46 12.15
C GLY A 200 -9.20 27.33 12.10
N GLN A 201 -8.73 26.90 13.28
CA GLN A 201 -7.76 25.78 13.44
C GLN A 201 -6.42 26.01 12.74
N GLU A 202 -5.91 27.25 12.74
CA GLU A 202 -4.72 27.64 11.95
C GLU A 202 -3.48 26.81 12.33
N GLN A 203 -3.28 26.51 13.61
CA GLN A 203 -2.18 25.67 14.08
C GLN A 203 -2.30 24.23 13.55
N ALA A 204 -3.51 23.67 13.54
CA ALA A 204 -3.75 22.33 13.01
C ALA A 204 -3.59 22.29 11.48
N LYS A 205 -4.06 23.31 10.77
CA LYS A 205 -3.86 23.43 9.30
C LYS A 205 -2.37 23.52 8.96
N ARG A 206 -1.60 24.37 9.69
CA ARG A 206 -0.14 24.47 9.49
C ARG A 206 0.55 23.13 9.73
N ALA A 207 0.16 22.42 10.81
CA ALA A 207 0.66 21.08 11.09
C ALA A 207 0.35 20.07 9.98
N LEU A 208 -0.85 20.12 9.38
CA LEU A 208 -1.21 19.28 8.23
C LEU A 208 -0.32 19.57 7.02
N ILE A 209 -0.02 20.84 6.75
CA ILE A 209 0.87 21.24 5.65
C ILE A 209 2.29 20.69 5.89
N ILE A 210 2.84 20.86 7.10
CA ILE A 210 4.15 20.33 7.47
C ILE A 210 4.16 18.79 7.35
N ALA A 211 3.12 18.15 7.89
CA ALA A 211 2.99 16.71 7.85
C ALA A 211 2.90 16.17 6.41
N ALA A 212 2.15 16.84 5.53
CA ALA A 212 2.05 16.48 4.10
C ALA A 212 3.39 16.65 3.36
N ALA A 213 4.09 17.76 3.59
CA ALA A 213 5.36 18.06 2.92
C ALA A 213 6.49 17.10 3.32
N GLY A 214 6.57 16.73 4.62
CA GLY A 214 7.63 15.85 5.15
C GLY A 214 7.23 14.38 5.33
N ARG A 215 5.98 14.02 5.08
CA ARG A 215 5.36 12.72 5.42
C ARG A 215 5.42 12.38 6.92
N HIS A 216 5.31 13.38 7.79
CA HIS A 216 5.37 13.20 9.24
C HIS A 216 4.11 12.56 9.81
N ASN A 217 4.27 11.65 10.78
CA ASN A 217 3.17 11.07 11.54
C ASN A 217 2.57 12.12 12.50
N LEU A 218 1.24 12.20 12.56
CA LEU A 218 0.53 13.26 13.28
C LEU A 218 -0.51 12.68 14.24
N LEU A 219 -0.54 13.20 15.45
CA LEU A 219 -1.59 12.96 16.44
C LEU A 219 -2.36 14.27 16.72
N LEU A 220 -3.66 14.25 16.49
CA LEU A 220 -4.58 15.33 16.80
C LEU A 220 -5.26 15.05 18.15
N ASN A 221 -4.96 15.84 19.16
CA ASN A 221 -5.53 15.73 20.50
C ASN A 221 -6.53 16.87 20.73
N GLY A 222 -7.72 16.55 21.27
CA GLY A 222 -8.70 17.60 21.56
C GLY A 222 -10.09 17.05 21.90
N PRO A 223 -11.01 17.92 22.36
CA PRO A 223 -12.33 17.52 22.79
C PRO A 223 -13.18 16.96 21.63
N PRO A 224 -14.25 16.19 21.92
CA PRO A 224 -15.17 15.73 20.91
C PRO A 224 -15.83 16.92 20.20
N GLY A 225 -16.08 16.77 18.89
CA GLY A 225 -16.67 17.85 18.07
C GLY A 225 -15.72 18.99 17.68
N SER A 226 -14.41 18.89 17.94
CA SER A 226 -13.41 19.89 17.51
C SER A 226 -12.98 19.78 16.05
N GLY A 227 -13.52 18.84 15.27
CA GLY A 227 -13.23 18.70 13.83
C GLY A 227 -11.99 17.84 13.50
N LYS A 228 -11.44 17.06 14.44
CA LYS A 228 -10.23 16.22 14.24
C LYS A 228 -10.33 15.28 13.04
N THR A 229 -11.44 14.59 12.90
CA THR A 229 -11.67 13.64 11.78
C THR A 229 -11.74 14.37 10.44
N LEU A 230 -12.31 15.59 10.40
CA LEU A 230 -12.35 16.42 9.19
C LEU A 230 -10.94 16.88 8.80
N LEU A 231 -10.16 17.36 9.78
CA LEU A 231 -8.74 17.72 9.61
C LEU A 231 -7.92 16.53 9.08
N ALA A 232 -8.10 15.34 9.65
CA ALA A 232 -7.39 14.14 9.22
C ALA A 232 -7.72 13.76 7.75
N LYS A 233 -8.98 13.87 7.35
CA LYS A 233 -9.41 13.59 5.97
C LYS A 233 -8.87 14.62 4.98
N SER A 234 -8.78 15.91 5.36
CA SER A 234 -8.28 16.97 4.48
C SER A 234 -6.78 16.81 4.16
N LEU A 235 -6.02 16.10 4.99
CA LEU A 235 -4.62 15.80 4.70
C LEU A 235 -4.45 15.01 3.40
N LEU A 236 -5.35 14.08 3.09
CA LEU A 236 -5.24 13.25 1.88
C LEU A 236 -5.18 14.11 0.61
N ASP A 237 -5.93 15.21 0.60
CA ASP A 237 -5.99 16.11 -0.54
C ASP A 237 -4.73 17.01 -0.65
N LEU A 238 -3.98 17.16 0.45
CA LEU A 238 -2.69 17.88 0.48
C LEU A 238 -1.52 17.03 -0.01
N LEU A 239 -1.67 15.68 -0.03
CA LEU A 239 -0.59 14.80 -0.45
C LEU A 239 -0.41 14.84 -1.98
N PRO A 240 0.85 14.80 -2.48
CA PRO A 240 1.11 14.73 -3.90
C PRO A 240 0.51 13.46 -4.52
N PRO A 241 0.17 13.47 -5.82
CA PRO A 241 -0.32 12.29 -6.51
C PRO A 241 0.68 11.14 -6.44
N LEU A 242 0.17 9.89 -6.61
CA LEU A 242 1.03 8.72 -6.67
C LEU A 242 1.96 8.80 -7.89
N SER A 243 3.22 8.45 -7.72
CA SER A 243 4.14 8.22 -8.83
C SER A 243 3.78 6.93 -9.58
N PRO A 244 4.26 6.72 -10.81
CA PRO A 244 4.00 5.49 -11.56
C PRO A 244 4.40 4.21 -10.79
N GLU A 245 5.53 4.23 -10.07
CA GLU A 245 5.97 3.10 -9.25
C GLU A 245 5.08 2.89 -8.01
N GLU A 246 4.66 3.98 -7.36
CA GLU A 246 3.72 3.91 -6.25
C GLU A 246 2.36 3.35 -6.72
N ILE A 247 1.87 3.72 -7.91
CA ILE A 247 0.64 3.17 -8.51
C ILE A 247 0.74 1.65 -8.69
N ILE A 248 1.87 1.17 -9.23
CA ILE A 248 2.12 -0.27 -9.40
C ILE A 248 2.09 -0.98 -8.04
N ASN A 249 2.83 -0.48 -7.05
CA ASN A 249 2.94 -1.09 -5.74
C ASN A 249 1.60 -1.13 -4.99
N VAL A 250 0.84 -0.04 -5.03
CA VAL A 250 -0.47 0.03 -4.39
C VAL A 250 -1.46 -0.91 -5.08
N THR A 251 -1.56 -0.85 -6.42
CA THR A 251 -2.46 -1.73 -7.19
C THR A 251 -2.13 -3.20 -6.96
N LYS A 252 -0.85 -3.54 -6.88
CA LYS A 252 -0.34 -4.89 -6.58
C LYS A 252 -0.82 -5.41 -5.22
N ILE A 253 -0.73 -4.59 -4.15
CA ILE A 253 -1.18 -4.97 -2.81
C ILE A 253 -2.70 -5.22 -2.79
N TYR A 254 -3.47 -4.33 -3.40
CA TYR A 254 -4.94 -4.45 -3.45
C TYR A 254 -5.40 -5.65 -4.28
N SER A 255 -4.72 -5.95 -5.38
CA SER A 255 -4.95 -7.16 -6.18
C SER A 255 -4.68 -8.44 -5.36
N LEU A 256 -3.59 -8.47 -4.58
CA LEU A 256 -3.26 -9.59 -3.68
C LEU A 256 -4.26 -9.75 -2.53
N ALA A 257 -4.76 -8.65 -1.98
CA ALA A 257 -5.81 -8.68 -0.95
C ALA A 257 -7.12 -9.24 -1.50
N GLY A 258 -7.34 -9.12 -2.82
CA GLY A 258 -8.59 -9.46 -3.49
C GLY A 258 -9.64 -8.38 -3.38
N GLU A 259 -9.24 -7.15 -3.03
CA GLU A 259 -10.12 -5.97 -3.02
C GLU A 259 -10.27 -5.36 -4.43
N LEU A 260 -9.40 -5.73 -5.34
CA LEU A 260 -9.38 -5.23 -6.71
C LEU A 260 -9.08 -6.36 -7.69
N VAL A 261 -9.87 -6.49 -8.75
CA VAL A 261 -9.65 -7.52 -9.78
C VAL A 261 -9.20 -6.88 -11.11
N ASP A 262 -9.83 -5.80 -11.54
CA ASP A 262 -9.66 -5.26 -12.90
C ASP A 262 -9.14 -3.81 -12.96
N ASP A 263 -9.26 -3.02 -11.86
CA ASP A 263 -8.97 -1.60 -11.86
C ASP A 263 -7.53 -1.27 -11.41
N ILE A 264 -7.12 -0.04 -11.68
CA ILE A 264 -5.84 0.54 -11.24
C ILE A 264 -6.12 1.60 -10.16
N ILE A 265 -5.33 1.61 -9.09
CA ILE A 265 -5.44 2.61 -8.04
C ILE A 265 -4.54 3.79 -8.36
N TYR A 266 -5.15 4.92 -8.71
CA TYR A 266 -4.45 6.18 -8.99
C TYR A 266 -4.41 7.12 -7.79
N LYS A 267 -5.30 6.94 -6.79
CA LYS A 267 -5.37 7.78 -5.60
C LYS A 267 -4.60 7.16 -4.45
N ARG A 268 -4.00 8.01 -3.60
CA ARG A 268 -3.36 7.52 -2.37
C ARG A 268 -4.37 6.81 -1.48
N PRO A 269 -4.05 5.61 -0.98
CA PRO A 269 -4.91 4.90 -0.04
C PRO A 269 -5.18 5.72 1.22
N PHE A 270 -6.41 5.68 1.69
CA PHE A 270 -6.81 6.15 3.00
C PHE A 270 -7.53 5.02 3.71
N ARG A 271 -6.84 4.38 4.65
CA ARG A 271 -7.39 3.26 5.42
C ARG A 271 -7.75 3.74 6.81
N SER A 272 -9.00 3.51 7.18
CA SER A 272 -9.55 3.91 8.48
C SER A 272 -10.23 2.69 9.12
N PRO A 273 -9.45 1.76 9.68
CA PRO A 273 -10.01 0.61 10.37
C PRO A 273 -10.80 1.06 11.60
N HIS A 274 -11.88 0.36 11.91
CA HIS A 274 -12.63 0.62 13.13
C HIS A 274 -11.80 0.26 14.37
N HIS A 275 -12.00 0.93 15.51
CA HIS A 275 -11.21 0.69 16.73
C HIS A 275 -11.33 -0.74 17.28
N THR A 276 -12.40 -1.46 16.92
CA THR A 276 -12.55 -2.91 17.25
C THR A 276 -11.74 -3.83 16.35
N ALA A 277 -10.99 -3.30 15.38
CA ALA A 277 -10.18 -4.11 14.47
C ALA A 277 -9.16 -4.95 15.24
N SER A 278 -9.12 -6.24 14.93
CA SER A 278 -8.17 -7.18 15.53
C SER A 278 -6.74 -6.92 15.03
N ARG A 279 -5.75 -7.40 15.79
CA ARG A 279 -4.35 -7.42 15.34
C ARG A 279 -4.19 -8.08 13.97
N THR A 280 -4.93 -9.16 13.72
CA THR A 280 -4.89 -9.87 12.43
C THR A 280 -5.47 -9.03 11.29
N SER A 281 -6.50 -8.24 11.54
CA SER A 281 -7.03 -7.29 10.54
C SER A 281 -6.02 -6.21 10.20
N LEU A 282 -5.28 -5.69 11.19
CA LEU A 282 -4.28 -4.65 10.97
C LEU A 282 -3.03 -5.17 10.24
N ILE A 283 -2.43 -6.24 10.72
CA ILE A 283 -1.19 -6.80 10.17
C ILE A 283 -1.46 -7.63 8.91
N GLY A 284 -2.57 -8.30 8.88
CA GLY A 284 -2.85 -9.38 7.93
C GLY A 284 -2.63 -10.75 8.55
N GLY A 285 -3.03 -11.78 7.83
CA GLY A 285 -2.94 -13.15 8.30
C GLY A 285 -4.01 -14.06 7.71
N GLY A 286 -4.45 -15.03 8.48
CA GLY A 286 -5.37 -16.08 8.04
C GLY A 286 -4.64 -17.35 7.66
N THR A 287 -5.37 -18.38 7.24
CA THR A 287 -4.80 -19.64 6.70
C THR A 287 -4.01 -19.37 5.41
N ARG A 288 -4.43 -18.36 4.65
CA ARG A 288 -3.75 -17.77 3.49
C ARG A 288 -3.33 -16.36 3.86
N PRO A 289 -2.05 -16.11 4.14
CA PRO A 289 -1.61 -14.79 4.60
C PRO A 289 -1.93 -13.71 3.58
N LYS A 290 -2.97 -12.90 3.88
CA LYS A 290 -3.32 -11.72 3.10
C LYS A 290 -2.77 -10.47 3.76
N PRO A 291 -2.48 -9.40 2.99
CA PRO A 291 -2.11 -8.12 3.56
C PRO A 291 -3.27 -7.56 4.40
N GLY A 292 -2.94 -6.94 5.53
CA GLY A 292 -3.90 -6.24 6.39
C GLY A 292 -3.94 -4.75 6.10
N GLU A 293 -4.71 -4.00 6.93
CA GLU A 293 -4.94 -2.56 6.78
C GLU A 293 -3.64 -1.75 6.72
N ILE A 294 -2.61 -2.15 7.46
CA ILE A 294 -1.29 -1.51 7.47
C ILE A 294 -0.64 -1.58 6.08
N SER A 295 -0.69 -2.75 5.43
CA SER A 295 -0.13 -2.91 4.08
C SER A 295 -1.02 -2.28 3.01
N LEU A 296 -2.35 -2.30 3.19
CA LEU A 296 -3.30 -1.61 2.33
C LEU A 296 -3.15 -0.08 2.38
N ALA A 297 -2.62 0.46 3.49
CA ALA A 297 -2.28 1.87 3.63
C ALA A 297 -0.94 2.25 2.98
N HIS A 298 -0.21 1.31 2.38
CA HIS A 298 1.10 1.57 1.76
C HIS A 298 1.04 2.72 0.74
N ASN A 299 2.02 3.63 0.81
CA ASN A 299 2.09 4.88 0.04
C ASN A 299 0.88 5.82 0.24
N GLY A 300 0.14 5.63 1.31
CA GLY A 300 -1.04 6.41 1.67
C GLY A 300 -1.07 6.76 3.15
N VAL A 301 -2.28 6.81 3.70
CA VAL A 301 -2.56 7.20 5.08
C VAL A 301 -3.26 6.07 5.82
N LEU A 302 -2.74 5.72 6.99
CA LEU A 302 -3.44 4.92 7.99
C LEU A 302 -4.02 5.88 9.03
N PHE A 303 -5.34 5.98 9.08
CA PHE A 303 -6.06 6.84 10.00
C PHE A 303 -6.62 6.02 11.16
N LEU A 304 -6.22 6.35 12.38
CA LEU A 304 -6.73 5.75 13.60
C LEU A 304 -7.55 6.78 14.36
N ASP A 305 -8.87 6.72 14.17
CA ASP A 305 -9.78 7.56 14.94
C ASP A 305 -9.91 7.02 16.36
N GLU A 306 -9.93 7.89 17.36
CA GLU A 306 -10.00 7.51 18.77
C GLU A 306 -8.92 6.46 19.16
N MET A 307 -7.67 6.72 18.83
CA MET A 307 -6.55 5.78 19.00
C MET A 307 -6.50 5.07 20.37
N PRO A 308 -6.79 5.72 21.54
CA PRO A 308 -6.82 5.03 22.83
C PRO A 308 -7.90 3.96 22.99
N GLU A 309 -8.89 3.88 22.07
CA GLU A 309 -9.96 2.87 22.12
C GLU A 309 -9.57 1.56 21.44
N TYR A 310 -8.50 1.55 20.67
CA TYR A 310 -7.95 0.31 20.12
C TYR A 310 -7.36 -0.59 21.22
N SER A 311 -7.41 -1.91 20.99
CA SER A 311 -6.74 -2.84 21.88
C SER A 311 -5.23 -2.58 21.92
N ARG A 312 -4.61 -2.75 23.10
CA ARG A 312 -3.17 -2.57 23.26
C ARG A 312 -2.37 -3.43 22.30
N SER A 313 -2.80 -4.67 22.06
CA SER A 313 -2.13 -5.58 21.12
C SER A 313 -2.20 -5.10 19.67
N SER A 314 -3.30 -4.46 19.27
CA SER A 314 -3.45 -3.84 17.95
C SER A 314 -2.51 -2.65 17.79
N LEU A 315 -2.44 -1.75 18.79
CA LEU A 315 -1.55 -0.59 18.77
C LEU A 315 -0.07 -0.99 18.76
N GLU A 316 0.34 -1.93 19.61
CA GLU A 316 1.73 -2.40 19.66
C GLU A 316 2.18 -3.04 18.34
N SER A 317 1.25 -3.59 17.57
CA SER A 317 1.55 -4.18 16.27
C SER A 317 1.99 -3.16 15.19
N LEU A 318 1.73 -1.87 15.39
CA LEU A 318 2.17 -0.79 14.50
C LEU A 318 3.65 -0.46 14.64
N ARG A 319 4.27 -0.78 15.78
CA ARG A 319 5.63 -0.33 16.11
C ARG A 319 6.67 -0.74 15.08
N GLN A 320 6.67 -2.02 14.71
CA GLN A 320 7.61 -2.55 13.75
C GLN A 320 7.35 -2.02 12.32
N PRO A 321 6.11 -2.05 11.79
CA PRO A 321 5.85 -1.48 10.46
C PRO A 321 6.20 0.00 10.31
N MET A 322 6.02 0.81 11.35
CA MET A 322 6.40 2.23 11.32
C MET A 322 7.93 2.45 11.22
N GLU A 323 8.75 1.52 11.69
CA GLU A 323 10.23 1.59 11.58
C GLU A 323 10.73 0.90 10.30
N ASP A 324 10.34 -0.37 10.12
CA ASP A 324 10.88 -1.22 9.05
C ASP A 324 10.19 -0.98 7.71
N LYS A 325 9.07 -0.24 7.69
CA LYS A 325 8.22 0.00 6.51
C LYS A 325 7.77 -1.30 5.82
N THR A 326 7.73 -2.37 6.56
CA THR A 326 7.33 -3.71 6.10
C THR A 326 6.60 -4.48 7.19
N VAL A 327 5.68 -5.34 6.76
CA VAL A 327 4.99 -6.32 7.60
C VAL A 327 5.45 -7.71 7.19
N VAL A 328 5.86 -8.51 8.15
CA VAL A 328 6.20 -9.93 7.94
C VAL A 328 5.15 -10.80 8.62
N ILE A 329 4.46 -11.62 7.84
CA ILE A 329 3.50 -12.59 8.32
C ILE A 329 4.18 -13.97 8.25
N SER A 330 4.43 -14.55 9.41
CA SER A 330 5.02 -15.91 9.51
C SER A 330 4.00 -16.86 10.06
N ARG A 331 3.80 -18.00 9.39
CA ARG A 331 2.97 -19.14 9.81
C ARG A 331 3.71 -20.43 9.49
N ALA A 332 3.28 -21.56 10.05
CA ALA A 332 3.88 -22.87 9.78
C ALA A 332 3.96 -23.10 8.26
N GLY A 333 5.18 -23.23 7.73
CA GLY A 333 5.45 -23.45 6.30
C GLY A 333 5.24 -22.25 5.37
N TYR A 334 4.91 -21.05 5.88
CA TYR A 334 4.65 -19.88 5.04
C TYR A 334 5.21 -18.58 5.66
N ARG A 335 5.99 -17.85 4.90
CA ARG A 335 6.49 -16.52 5.27
C ARG A 335 6.22 -15.54 4.13
N ALA A 336 5.38 -14.54 4.38
CA ALA A 336 5.07 -13.49 3.45
C ALA A 336 5.54 -12.14 3.98
N LYS A 337 6.17 -11.33 3.12
CA LYS A 337 6.57 -9.96 3.42
C LYS A 337 5.74 -9.02 2.55
N TYR A 338 5.18 -7.98 3.17
CA TYR A 338 4.42 -6.94 2.48
C TYR A 338 5.01 -5.56 2.80
N PRO A 339 5.05 -4.63 1.85
CA PRO A 339 5.45 -3.26 2.11
C PRO A 339 4.38 -2.55 2.97
N ALA A 340 4.84 -1.61 3.81
CA ALA A 340 4.01 -0.89 4.77
C ALA A 340 4.55 0.53 5.03
N ASP A 341 4.94 1.25 3.97
CA ASP A 341 5.36 2.65 4.08
C ASP A 341 4.10 3.53 4.02
N PHE A 342 3.53 3.82 5.19
CA PHE A 342 2.33 4.62 5.35
C PHE A 342 2.61 5.82 6.26
N MET A 343 1.79 6.84 6.16
CA MET A 343 1.73 7.96 7.07
C MET A 343 0.66 7.69 8.12
N LEU A 344 1.02 7.69 9.40
CA LEU A 344 0.08 7.52 10.50
C LEU A 344 -0.54 8.86 10.86
N ILE A 345 -1.87 8.94 10.79
CA ILE A 345 -2.65 10.02 11.37
C ILE A 345 -3.54 9.42 12.44
N ALA A 346 -3.50 9.99 13.62
CA ALA A 346 -4.33 9.50 14.70
C ALA A 346 -5.08 10.66 15.39
N THR A 347 -6.22 10.33 15.97
CA THR A 347 -6.93 11.25 16.86
C THR A 347 -7.03 10.68 18.26
N MET A 348 -7.08 11.55 19.25
CA MET A 348 -7.42 11.15 20.60
C MET A 348 -8.20 12.27 21.32
N ASN A 349 -8.93 11.88 22.34
CA ASN A 349 -9.48 12.82 23.30
C ASN A 349 -8.47 13.00 24.45
N PRO A 350 -8.48 14.13 25.19
CA PRO A 350 -7.53 14.37 26.27
C PRO A 350 -7.78 13.47 27.50
N CYS A 351 -9.01 12.97 27.65
CA CYS A 351 -9.44 12.09 28.75
C CYS A 351 -10.67 11.26 28.33
N PRO A 352 -11.14 10.30 29.15
CA PRO A 352 -12.33 9.51 28.82
C PRO A 352 -13.62 10.31 28.55
N CYS A 353 -13.88 11.37 29.34
CA CYS A 353 -15.04 12.25 29.07
C CYS A 353 -14.80 13.23 27.92
N GLY A 354 -13.53 13.45 27.52
CA GLY A 354 -13.14 14.30 26.41
C GLY A 354 -12.94 15.78 26.75
N PHE A 355 -13.16 16.23 27.98
CA PHE A 355 -13.21 17.65 28.32
C PHE A 355 -12.03 18.14 29.20
N PHE A 356 -11.03 17.32 29.44
CA PHE A 356 -9.86 17.75 30.18
C PHE A 356 -9.12 18.88 29.44
N GLY A 357 -9.01 20.05 30.10
CA GLY A 357 -8.42 21.25 29.49
C GLY A 357 -9.35 22.02 28.52
N ASP A 358 -10.64 21.68 28.47
CA ASP A 358 -11.64 22.46 27.71
C ASP A 358 -12.07 23.69 28.55
N ASN A 359 -12.15 24.87 27.88
CA ASN A 359 -12.54 26.11 28.59
C ASN A 359 -14.05 26.22 28.83
N ASN A 360 -14.88 25.44 28.11
CA ASN A 360 -16.34 25.58 28.14
C ASN A 360 -17.05 24.45 28.92
N TYR A 361 -16.36 23.35 29.19
CA TYR A 361 -16.95 22.20 29.89
C TYR A 361 -16.00 21.67 30.95
N GLU A 362 -16.55 21.37 32.12
CA GLU A 362 -15.80 20.78 33.22
C GLU A 362 -15.52 19.30 32.99
N CYS A 363 -14.28 18.90 33.25
CA CYS A 363 -13.86 17.50 33.15
C CYS A 363 -14.36 16.73 34.40
N SER A 364 -15.12 15.67 34.19
CA SER A 364 -15.60 14.79 35.29
C SER A 364 -14.62 13.68 35.68
N CYS A 365 -13.46 13.58 35.01
CA CYS A 365 -12.49 12.53 35.23
C CYS A 365 -11.52 12.87 36.36
N ASN A 366 -11.23 11.89 37.21
CA ASN A 366 -10.14 12.03 38.17
C ASN A 366 -8.77 11.79 37.50
N ASN A 367 -7.69 12.24 38.17
CA ASN A 367 -6.32 12.15 37.62
C ASN A 367 -5.90 10.70 37.26
N ASN A 368 -6.35 9.72 38.03
CA ASN A 368 -6.05 8.31 37.77
C ASN A 368 -6.74 7.82 36.45
N GLN A 369 -7.96 8.25 36.18
CA GLN A 369 -8.68 7.93 34.97
C GLN A 369 -8.03 8.58 33.76
N ILE A 370 -7.61 9.84 33.86
CA ILE A 370 -6.89 10.57 32.83
C ILE A 370 -5.58 9.85 32.50
N SER A 371 -4.76 9.57 33.50
CA SER A 371 -3.49 8.88 33.33
C SER A 371 -3.65 7.46 32.73
N LYS A 372 -4.62 6.69 33.21
CA LYS A 372 -4.93 5.37 32.64
C LYS A 372 -5.34 5.45 31.18
N TYR A 373 -6.12 6.45 30.79
CA TYR A 373 -6.56 6.65 29.42
C TYR A 373 -5.39 7.02 28.51
N GLN A 374 -4.58 7.99 28.90
CA GLN A 374 -3.42 8.42 28.12
C GLN A 374 -2.36 7.32 28.00
N ASN A 375 -2.15 6.53 29.07
CA ASN A 375 -1.21 5.41 29.09
C ASN A 375 -1.68 4.18 28.28
N LYS A 376 -2.90 4.16 27.71
CA LYS A 376 -3.29 3.14 26.73
C LYS A 376 -2.38 3.17 25.49
N ILE A 377 -1.88 4.34 25.12
CA ILE A 377 -0.85 4.49 24.09
C ILE A 377 0.51 4.39 24.78
N SER A 378 1.30 3.40 24.40
CA SER A 378 2.62 3.20 25.01
C SER A 378 3.61 4.30 24.62
N GLY A 379 4.53 4.64 25.53
CA GLY A 379 5.60 5.61 25.26
C GLY A 379 6.37 5.28 23.97
N PRO A 380 6.82 4.02 23.76
CA PRO A 380 7.50 3.65 22.52
C PRO A 380 6.68 3.84 21.24
N LEU A 381 5.35 3.77 21.26
CA LEU A 381 4.51 4.07 20.11
C LEU A 381 4.38 5.59 19.92
N LEU A 382 4.18 6.33 20.99
CA LEU A 382 4.19 7.79 20.97
C LEU A 382 5.50 8.34 20.46
N ASP A 383 6.63 7.73 20.79
CA ASP A 383 7.94 8.08 20.23
C ASP A 383 8.08 7.88 18.72
N ARG A 384 7.12 7.24 18.05
CA ARG A 384 7.07 7.09 16.60
C ARG A 384 6.12 8.07 15.93
N ILE A 385 5.35 8.80 16.71
CA ILE A 385 4.54 9.93 16.21
C ILE A 385 5.43 11.18 16.25
N ASP A 386 5.52 11.87 15.13
CA ASP A 386 6.45 12.99 14.98
C ASP A 386 5.89 14.28 15.56
N MET A 387 4.61 14.53 15.32
CA MET A 387 3.93 15.77 15.69
C MET A 387 2.68 15.49 16.49
N VAL A 388 2.46 16.26 17.56
CA VAL A 388 1.24 16.27 18.36
C VAL A 388 0.65 17.66 18.33
N VAL A 389 -0.63 17.76 17.99
CA VAL A 389 -1.34 19.05 17.89
C VAL A 389 -2.58 19.04 18.74
N ASN A 390 -2.71 20.06 19.57
CA ASN A 390 -3.92 20.27 20.35
C ASN A 390 -4.95 21.04 19.50
N VAL A 391 -6.10 20.43 19.27
CA VAL A 391 -7.22 20.96 18.48
C VAL A 391 -8.28 21.45 19.43
N THR A 392 -8.46 22.76 19.53
CA THR A 392 -9.48 23.39 20.37
C THR A 392 -10.82 23.50 19.65
N ARG A 393 -11.91 23.71 20.37
CA ARG A 393 -13.21 23.99 19.73
C ARG A 393 -13.21 25.34 19.07
N VAL A 394 -13.86 25.42 17.91
CA VAL A 394 -14.11 26.69 17.24
C VAL A 394 -15.37 27.33 17.86
N PRO A 395 -15.30 28.58 18.29
CA PRO A 395 -16.49 29.29 18.79
C PRO A 395 -17.59 29.34 17.73
N THR A 396 -18.85 29.08 18.15
CA THR A 396 -19.99 28.99 17.24
C THR A 396 -20.28 30.25 16.45
N ASN A 397 -19.95 31.42 17.00
CA ASN A 397 -20.05 32.72 16.31
C ASN A 397 -19.15 32.83 15.07
N ARG A 398 -18.05 32.07 15.01
CA ARG A 398 -17.17 32.03 13.83
C ARG A 398 -17.69 31.05 12.75
N LEU A 399 -18.50 30.08 13.11
CA LEU A 399 -18.99 29.05 12.17
C LEU A 399 -19.98 29.60 11.13
N ILE A 400 -20.68 30.70 11.42
CA ILE A 400 -21.70 31.30 10.56
C ILE A 400 -21.15 32.49 9.77
N GLN A 401 -19.97 33.01 10.12
CA GLN A 401 -19.38 34.12 9.40
C GLN A 401 -18.95 33.66 8.00
N LYS A 402 -19.64 34.12 6.98
CA LYS A 402 -19.19 33.98 5.58
C LYS A 402 -17.87 34.77 5.45
N ASN A 403 -16.80 34.12 5.04
CA ASN A 403 -15.58 34.80 4.64
C ASN A 403 -15.89 35.67 3.41
N HIS A 404 -16.16 36.93 3.64
CA HIS A 404 -16.41 37.95 2.60
C HIS A 404 -15.12 38.44 1.90
N ASN A 405 -13.95 37.84 2.18
CA ASN A 405 -12.72 38.23 1.52
C ASN A 405 -12.60 37.54 0.14
N GLY A 406 -13.32 38.09 -0.83
CA GLY A 406 -13.39 37.60 -2.21
C GLY A 406 -12.08 37.69 -3.05
N ASN A 407 -10.93 38.04 -2.45
CA ASN A 407 -9.67 38.20 -3.17
C ASN A 407 -8.47 37.38 -2.61
N SER A 408 -8.65 36.58 -1.58
CA SER A 408 -7.57 35.67 -1.16
C SER A 408 -7.61 34.40 -2.03
N LEU A 409 -6.45 34.01 -2.58
CA LEU A 409 -6.26 32.69 -3.18
C LEU A 409 -6.78 31.64 -2.19
N PRO A 410 -7.57 30.64 -2.64
CA PRO A 410 -8.03 29.58 -1.77
C PRO A 410 -6.87 29.02 -0.95
N GLN A 411 -7.00 28.94 0.37
CA GLN A 411 -5.95 28.43 1.28
C GLN A 411 -5.39 27.09 0.81
N TYR A 412 -6.23 26.26 0.23
CA TYR A 412 -5.88 24.98 -0.37
C TYR A 412 -4.85 25.13 -1.50
N ARG A 413 -5.07 26.04 -2.48
CA ARG A 413 -4.13 26.21 -3.61
C ARG A 413 -2.77 26.70 -3.14
N SER A 414 -2.77 27.71 -2.27
CA SER A 414 -1.54 28.22 -1.65
C SER A 414 -0.79 27.11 -0.88
N ALA A 415 -1.51 26.28 -0.13
CA ALA A 415 -0.90 25.16 0.59
C ALA A 415 -0.29 24.12 -0.34
N ILE A 416 -0.98 23.75 -1.44
CA ILE A 416 -0.46 22.80 -2.43
C ILE A 416 0.81 23.34 -3.11
N ASP A 417 0.85 24.61 -3.47
CA ASP A 417 2.01 25.23 -4.13
C ASP A 417 3.24 25.21 -3.22
N ILE A 418 3.05 25.57 -1.95
CA ILE A 418 4.11 25.56 -0.94
C ILE A 418 4.60 24.12 -0.69
N ILE A 419 3.68 23.14 -0.56
CA ILE A 419 4.03 21.73 -0.38
C ILE A 419 4.81 21.19 -1.59
N ASN A 420 4.39 21.50 -2.82
CA ASN A 420 5.08 21.06 -4.02
C ASN A 420 6.50 21.66 -4.11
N THR A 421 6.67 22.91 -3.73
CA THR A 421 8.00 23.56 -3.65
C THR A 421 8.89 22.86 -2.63
N ALA A 422 8.37 22.58 -1.43
CA ALA A 422 9.11 21.86 -0.39
C ALA A 422 9.52 20.45 -0.84
N ILE A 423 8.63 19.72 -1.49
CA ILE A 423 8.91 18.39 -2.03
C ILE A 423 9.97 18.47 -3.14
N HIS A 424 9.92 19.48 -4.00
CA HIS A 424 10.93 19.70 -5.03
C HIS A 424 12.31 19.94 -4.40
N ASN A 425 12.40 20.78 -3.37
CA ASN A 425 13.63 21.04 -2.63
C ASN A 425 14.20 19.75 -1.99
N GLN A 426 13.33 18.89 -1.42
CA GLN A 426 13.74 17.59 -0.86
C GLN A 426 14.29 16.65 -1.96
N LYS A 427 13.62 16.54 -3.11
CA LYS A 427 14.06 15.72 -4.24
C LYS A 427 15.43 16.14 -4.76
N ASN A 428 15.66 17.46 -4.91
CA ASN A 428 16.93 17.99 -5.36
C ASN A 428 18.04 17.75 -4.35
N ARG A 429 17.76 17.90 -3.04
CA ARG A 429 18.75 17.69 -1.97
C ARG A 429 19.18 16.24 -1.87
N TYR A 430 18.22 15.30 -1.96
CA TYR A 430 18.52 13.87 -1.75
C TYR A 430 18.80 13.11 -3.05
N GLN A 431 18.66 13.76 -4.20
CA GLN A 431 18.77 13.12 -5.53
C GLN A 431 17.94 11.83 -5.64
N ASN A 432 16.82 11.78 -4.90
CA ASN A 432 15.94 10.63 -4.79
C ASN A 432 14.48 11.08 -4.69
N SER A 433 13.67 10.66 -5.65
CA SER A 433 12.25 11.03 -5.75
C SER A 433 11.38 10.50 -4.60
N TYR A 434 11.87 9.51 -3.86
CA TYR A 434 11.13 8.79 -2.82
C TYR A 434 11.61 9.08 -1.40
N LYS A 435 12.65 9.92 -1.24
CA LYS A 435 13.22 10.23 0.07
C LYS A 435 12.63 11.53 0.61
N PHE A 436 11.87 11.42 1.69
CA PHE A 436 11.28 12.55 2.42
C PHE A 436 12.03 12.81 3.73
N ASN A 437 11.85 13.99 4.31
CA ASN A 437 12.54 14.38 5.54
C ASN A 437 12.32 13.41 6.71
N ILE A 438 11.14 12.79 6.82
CA ILE A 438 10.86 11.75 7.85
C ILE A 438 11.83 10.56 7.76
N SER A 439 12.23 10.17 6.54
CA SER A 439 13.03 8.97 6.29
C SER A 439 14.53 9.16 6.46
N LEU A 440 15.00 10.35 6.86
CA LEU A 440 16.41 10.62 7.04
C LEU A 440 17.00 9.81 8.19
N SER A 441 18.13 9.14 7.92
CA SER A 441 18.97 8.53 8.95
C SER A 441 19.79 9.58 9.70
N GLN A 442 20.41 9.22 10.80
CA GLN A 442 21.33 10.12 11.51
C GLN A 442 22.52 10.54 10.64
N HIS A 443 23.00 9.64 9.78
CA HIS A 443 24.03 9.94 8.79
C HIS A 443 23.55 10.98 7.77
N ASP A 444 22.34 10.80 7.23
CA ASP A 444 21.77 11.76 6.29
C ASP A 444 21.61 13.15 6.90
N ILE A 445 21.18 13.23 8.16
CA ILE A 445 21.05 14.50 8.89
C ILE A 445 22.38 15.22 8.99
N LYS A 446 23.43 14.49 9.33
CA LYS A 446 24.79 15.06 9.49
C LYS A 446 25.37 15.63 8.17
N TYR A 447 25.07 15.00 7.04
CA TYR A 447 25.69 15.36 5.75
C TYR A 447 24.80 16.22 4.83
N ASN A 448 23.47 16.17 5.00
CA ASN A 448 22.53 16.81 4.08
C ASN A 448 21.73 17.95 4.72
N ILE A 449 21.92 18.21 6.02
CA ILE A 449 21.15 19.24 6.71
C ILE A 449 22.11 20.26 7.35
N ASN A 450 21.96 21.50 6.96
CA ASN A 450 22.67 22.61 7.54
C ASN A 450 21.80 23.31 8.58
N LEU A 451 22.33 23.51 9.78
CA LEU A 451 21.77 24.36 10.82
C LEU A 451 22.67 25.57 10.99
N THR A 452 22.08 26.75 11.14
CA THR A 452 22.84 27.92 11.56
C THR A 452 23.30 27.75 13.01
N ASP A 453 24.43 28.37 13.40
CA ASP A 453 24.95 28.25 14.77
C ASP A 453 23.91 28.69 15.81
N ALA A 454 23.13 29.71 15.53
CA ALA A 454 22.04 30.16 16.40
C ALA A 454 20.92 29.11 16.51
N ALA A 455 20.58 28.40 15.44
CA ALA A 455 19.59 27.31 15.48
C ALA A 455 20.10 26.13 16.28
N LYS A 456 21.38 25.77 16.11
CA LYS A 456 22.02 24.69 16.88
C LYS A 456 22.04 25.00 18.37
N ASN A 457 22.48 26.19 18.76
CA ASN A 457 22.51 26.63 20.16
C ASN A 457 21.10 26.59 20.78
N LEU A 458 20.07 27.06 20.04
CA LEU A 458 18.69 26.99 20.51
C LEU A 458 18.21 25.55 20.73
N LEU A 459 18.54 24.64 19.80
CA LEU A 459 18.17 23.23 19.90
C LEU A 459 18.87 22.53 21.08
N ASP A 460 20.17 22.82 21.29
CA ASP A 460 20.94 22.27 22.39
C ASP A 460 20.39 22.77 23.74
N MET A 461 20.11 24.08 23.91
CA MET A 461 19.43 24.63 25.08
C MET A 461 18.05 23.99 25.31
N ALA A 462 17.27 23.80 24.26
CA ALA A 462 15.97 23.13 24.37
C ALA A 462 16.12 21.66 24.77
N SER A 463 17.16 20.98 24.27
CA SER A 463 17.46 19.58 24.60
C SER A 463 17.74 19.42 26.09
N GLU A 464 18.55 20.31 26.70
CA GLU A 464 18.86 20.30 28.13
C GLU A 464 17.63 20.64 28.98
N LYS A 465 16.95 21.77 28.70
CA LYS A 465 15.80 22.22 29.50
C LYS A 465 14.62 21.24 29.46
N LEU A 466 14.42 20.57 28.36
CA LEU A 466 13.27 19.69 28.11
C LEU A 466 13.61 18.21 28.24
N ASN A 467 14.85 17.86 28.62
CA ASN A 467 15.34 16.47 28.71
C ASN A 467 14.97 15.63 27.48
N LEU A 468 15.35 16.12 26.30
CA LEU A 468 15.03 15.44 25.04
C LEU A 468 15.82 14.13 24.91
N SER A 469 15.15 13.05 24.53
CA SER A 469 15.86 11.85 24.08
C SER A 469 16.53 12.13 22.73
N ALA A 470 17.58 11.38 22.41
CA ALA A 470 18.25 11.48 21.10
C ALA A 470 17.25 11.33 19.93
N ARG A 471 16.24 10.46 20.07
CA ARG A 471 15.19 10.28 19.08
C ARG A 471 14.33 11.54 18.91
N SER A 472 13.93 12.18 20.01
CA SER A 472 13.17 13.43 19.99
C SER A 472 13.98 14.58 19.39
N TYR A 473 15.29 14.65 19.69
CA TYR A 473 16.21 15.62 19.10
C TYR A 473 16.21 15.51 17.55
N PHE A 474 16.44 14.30 17.01
CA PHE A 474 16.45 14.11 15.58
C PHE A 474 15.08 14.31 14.92
N LYS A 475 13.97 14.05 15.61
CA LYS A 475 12.63 14.38 15.10
C LYS A 475 12.47 15.89 14.93
N ILE A 476 12.85 16.69 15.91
CA ILE A 476 12.79 18.15 15.85
C ILE A 476 13.59 18.65 14.64
N VAL A 477 14.81 18.13 14.42
CA VAL A 477 15.63 18.49 13.25
C VAL A 477 14.90 18.16 11.94
N LYS A 478 14.27 16.98 11.81
CA LYS A 478 13.53 16.59 10.62
C LYS A 478 12.32 17.48 10.34
N ILE A 479 11.57 17.81 11.41
CA ILE A 479 10.41 18.72 11.30
C ILE A 479 10.89 20.11 10.92
N SER A 480 11.93 20.64 11.60
CA SER A 480 12.52 21.97 11.30
C SER A 480 13.04 22.04 9.87
N ARG A 481 13.63 20.95 9.34
CA ARG A 481 14.04 20.88 7.94
C ARG A 481 12.82 20.98 7.00
N THR A 482 11.72 20.34 7.35
CA THR A 482 10.49 20.43 6.56
C THR A 482 9.90 21.83 6.59
N ILE A 483 9.91 22.50 7.74
CA ILE A 483 9.46 23.89 7.87
C ILE A 483 10.34 24.81 7.04
N ALA A 484 11.66 24.66 7.09
CA ALA A 484 12.58 25.43 6.28
C ALA A 484 12.41 25.19 4.76
N ASP A 485 12.06 23.95 4.35
CA ASP A 485 11.73 23.64 2.95
C ASP A 485 10.43 24.32 2.51
N LEU A 486 9.42 24.42 3.39
CA LEU A 486 8.16 25.15 3.14
C LEU A 486 8.39 26.64 3.01
N ASP A 487 9.35 27.20 3.78
CA ASP A 487 9.74 28.59 3.74
C ASP A 487 10.81 28.86 2.65
N ASN A 488 11.14 27.84 1.84
CA ASN A 488 12.14 27.89 0.76
C ASN A 488 13.55 28.32 1.23
N ASN A 489 13.93 27.97 2.45
CA ASN A 489 15.23 28.26 3.02
C ASN A 489 16.20 27.07 2.88
N SER A 490 17.46 27.34 2.50
CA SER A 490 18.52 26.31 2.42
C SER A 490 18.91 25.78 3.80
N ASP A 491 18.98 26.65 4.79
CA ASP A 491 19.45 26.37 6.14
C ASP A 491 18.31 26.40 7.16
N ILE A 492 18.47 25.67 8.25
CA ILE A 492 17.52 25.70 9.35
C ILE A 492 17.84 26.91 10.23
N LEU A 493 16.86 27.82 10.37
CA LEU A 493 16.92 29.01 11.21
C LEU A 493 16.34 28.74 12.61
N PRO A 494 16.62 29.59 13.63
CA PRO A 494 16.04 29.47 14.96
C PRO A 494 14.50 29.47 14.98
N SER A 495 13.86 30.23 14.08
CA SER A 495 12.40 30.25 13.91
C SER A 495 11.82 28.87 13.58
N HIS A 496 12.49 28.11 12.70
CA HIS A 496 12.07 26.77 12.30
C HIS A 496 12.17 25.77 13.48
N ILE A 497 13.21 25.88 14.31
CA ILE A 497 13.37 25.09 15.54
C ILE A 497 12.25 25.44 16.54
N SER A 498 11.99 26.74 16.73
CA SER A 498 10.95 27.21 17.65
C SER A 498 9.56 26.72 17.25
N GLU A 499 9.22 26.74 15.94
CA GLU A 499 7.97 26.19 15.45
C GLU A 499 7.91 24.67 15.65
N ALA A 500 8.98 23.93 15.31
CA ALA A 500 9.04 22.48 15.46
C ALA A 500 8.86 22.02 16.93
N LEU A 501 9.39 22.78 17.88
CA LEU A 501 9.25 22.51 19.30
C LEU A 501 7.79 22.61 19.79
N GLN A 502 6.93 23.40 19.13
CA GLN A 502 5.50 23.50 19.48
C GLN A 502 4.73 22.21 19.17
N TYR A 503 5.19 21.42 18.21
CA TYR A 503 4.58 20.13 17.86
C TYR A 503 5.13 18.96 18.69
N ARG A 504 5.97 19.25 19.66
CA ARG A 504 6.50 18.24 20.55
C ARG A 504 5.39 17.66 21.44
N GLN A 505 5.56 16.42 21.78
CA GLN A 505 4.76 15.68 22.71
C GLN A 505 4.75 16.36 24.11
N SER A 506 3.62 16.92 24.50
CA SER A 506 3.34 17.44 25.85
C SER A 506 2.17 16.66 26.48
N ILE A 507 2.14 15.33 26.28
CA ILE A 507 1.19 14.48 27.00
C ILE A 507 1.80 14.23 28.38
N LYS A 508 1.45 15.06 29.33
CA LYS A 508 1.63 14.87 30.78
C LYS A 508 0.31 15.11 31.47
#